data_a6a38a66d11d60768abe014e26c40fc2
#
_entry.id   a6a38a66d11d60768abe014e26c40fc2
#
_cell.length_a   1.000
_cell.length_b   1.000
_cell.length_c   1.000
_cell.angle_alpha   90.00
_cell.angle_beta   90.00
_cell.angle_gamma   90.00
#
_symmetry.space_group_name_H-M   'P 1'
#
loop_
_entity.id
_entity.type
_entity.pdbx_description
1 polymer ?
#
loop_
_entity_poly.entity_id
_entity_poly.type
_entity_poly.pdbx_seq_one_letter_code
_entity_poly.pdbx_strand_id
1 'polypeptide(L)'
;MKKIVSIALSLIMIISLVACGSSNTKTTDNGSGATEKFVVATNAEFPPYEYKEGQNFLGIDIEIVSTIAEKLGKQLDVLDIAFDSVIPAVTSGKADMGAAGMTITEDRKKSVDFSIPYTKAVQMIIVTEGSAIASVDDLAGKKIGVQQGTTGDLYCTDDFGEENMVRYSKIADGVLPLKNGQIDCLVIDDQVAINVVQNNSGIKTLETAYAEEEYAFAIKKGNQELLDKVNEVINELQSTGKLAEIKAKYIK
;
A
#
# COMPACT_ATOMS: atom_id res chain seq x y z
N MET A 1 64.66 3.00 -34.74
CA MET A 1 65.00 3.95 -35.82
C MET A 1 63.84 4.92 -35.97
N LYS A 2 64.08 6.14 -35.54
CA LYS A 2 63.84 7.41 -36.26
C LYS A 2 62.40 7.59 -36.79
N LYS A 3 61.63 8.69 -36.55
CA LYS A 3 61.95 10.09 -36.29
C LYS A 3 60.74 10.82 -35.71
N ILE A 4 61.06 11.74 -34.83
CA ILE A 4 60.36 12.91 -34.33
C ILE A 4 59.99 13.85 -35.47
N VAL A 5 58.79 14.48 -35.44
CA VAL A 5 58.63 15.86 -35.92
C VAL A 5 57.52 16.53 -35.09
N SER A 6 57.93 17.50 -34.29
CA SER A 6 57.14 18.54 -33.70
C SER A 6 56.92 19.66 -34.72
N ILE A 7 55.80 20.34 -34.75
CA ILE A 7 55.72 21.77 -35.10
C ILE A 7 54.58 22.42 -34.34
N ALA A 8 54.93 23.54 -33.74
CA ALA A 8 54.25 24.44 -32.85
C ALA A 8 53.46 25.53 -33.58
N LEU A 9 52.69 26.24 -32.80
CA LEU A 9 52.39 27.67 -32.83
C LEU A 9 51.28 28.16 -33.82
N SER A 10 50.19 28.67 -33.28
CA SER A 10 49.95 30.14 -33.32
C SER A 10 48.71 30.55 -32.53
N LEU A 11 48.93 31.41 -31.62
CA LEU A 11 48.11 32.26 -30.79
C LEU A 11 47.43 33.34 -31.67
N ILE A 12 46.10 33.49 -31.62
CA ILE A 12 45.43 34.75 -31.97
C ILE A 12 44.36 35.04 -30.94
N MET A 13 44.68 36.03 -30.13
CA MET A 13 43.82 36.76 -29.19
C MET A 13 43.08 37.83 -29.99
N ILE A 14 41.72 37.82 -29.97
CA ILE A 14 40.93 38.98 -30.38
C ILE A 14 40.00 39.31 -29.21
N ILE A 15 40.35 40.42 -28.56
CA ILE A 15 39.55 41.16 -27.60
C ILE A 15 38.65 42.09 -28.41
N SER A 16 37.33 41.99 -28.23
CA SER A 16 36.39 43.06 -28.62
C SER A 16 35.40 43.29 -27.48
N LEU A 17 35.65 44.37 -26.76
CA LEU A 17 34.68 45.05 -25.91
C LEU A 17 33.71 45.83 -26.83
N VAL A 18 32.40 45.63 -26.65
CA VAL A 18 31.39 46.66 -26.95
C VAL A 18 30.23 46.52 -25.97
N ALA A 19 30.17 47.46 -25.07
CA ALA A 19 29.06 48.37 -24.72
C ALA A 19 27.69 47.84 -24.34
N CYS A 20 27.29 48.30 -23.18
CA CYS A 20 25.96 48.37 -22.55
C CYS A 20 24.78 48.56 -23.54
N GLY A 21 23.78 47.71 -23.34
CA GLY A 21 22.42 47.91 -23.77
C GLY A 21 21.48 47.26 -22.81
N SER A 22 20.92 48.06 -21.89
CA SER A 22 19.87 47.63 -20.96
C SER A 22 18.61 47.33 -21.76
N SER A 23 18.28 46.06 -21.94
CA SER A 23 16.93 45.65 -22.33
C SER A 23 16.47 44.57 -21.33
N ASN A 24 15.51 44.98 -20.54
CA ASN A 24 14.80 44.21 -19.55
C ASN A 24 13.92 43.18 -20.29
N THR A 25 14.54 42.07 -20.72
CA THR A 25 13.80 40.92 -21.26
C THR A 25 13.40 40.08 -20.03
N LYS A 26 12.15 40.21 -19.61
CA LYS A 26 11.51 39.22 -18.76
C LYS A 26 11.62 37.88 -19.48
N THR A 27 12.57 37.10 -19.09
CA THR A 27 12.60 35.66 -19.38
C THR A 27 11.40 35.08 -18.65
N THR A 28 10.29 34.91 -19.34
CA THR A 28 9.24 34.00 -18.93
C THR A 28 9.90 32.61 -18.93
N ASP A 29 10.34 32.20 -17.80
CA ASP A 29 10.70 30.80 -17.51
C ASP A 29 9.41 29.98 -17.69
N ASN A 30 9.19 29.48 -18.90
CA ASN A 30 8.24 28.42 -19.17
C ASN A 30 8.89 27.13 -18.65
N GLY A 31 9.08 27.05 -17.35
CA GLY A 31 9.30 25.81 -16.67
C GLY A 31 8.07 24.94 -16.92
N SER A 32 8.22 23.95 -17.80
CA SER A 32 7.35 22.78 -17.84
C SER A 32 7.49 22.11 -16.47
N GLY A 33 6.73 22.61 -15.51
CA GLY A 33 6.70 22.08 -14.14
C GLY A 33 6.13 20.67 -14.20
N ALA A 34 7.00 19.66 -14.17
CA ALA A 34 6.56 18.31 -13.90
C ALA A 34 5.83 18.35 -12.54
N THR A 35 4.56 17.96 -12.54
CA THR A 35 3.79 17.87 -11.30
C THR A 35 4.54 16.98 -10.32
N GLU A 36 4.77 17.46 -9.10
CA GLU A 36 5.46 16.71 -8.06
C GLU A 36 4.69 15.42 -7.79
N LYS A 37 5.40 14.30 -7.62
CA LYS A 37 4.80 13.00 -7.35
C LYS A 37 4.45 12.86 -5.87
N PHE A 38 3.34 12.18 -5.60
CA PHE A 38 2.96 11.66 -4.30
C PHE A 38 3.06 10.14 -4.37
N VAL A 39 4.12 9.58 -3.79
CA VAL A 39 4.42 8.15 -3.87
C VAL A 39 3.69 7.43 -2.74
N VAL A 40 2.79 6.53 -3.10
CA VAL A 40 2.01 5.72 -2.16
C VAL A 40 2.38 4.24 -2.31
N ALA A 41 2.93 3.65 -1.24
CA ALA A 41 3.21 2.22 -1.18
C ALA A 41 1.94 1.44 -0.86
N THR A 42 1.70 0.38 -1.61
CA THR A 42 0.54 -0.51 -1.46
C THR A 42 0.91 -1.95 -1.79
N ASN A 43 0.02 -2.90 -1.48
CA ASN A 43 0.07 -4.26 -1.99
C ASN A 43 -1.22 -4.55 -2.78
N ALA A 44 -1.19 -4.28 -4.08
CA ALA A 44 -2.37 -4.28 -4.94
C ALA A 44 -2.89 -5.69 -5.30
N GLU A 45 -3.10 -6.52 -4.28
CA GLU A 45 -3.61 -7.89 -4.31
C GLU A 45 -4.71 -8.12 -3.26
N PHE A 46 -5.34 -7.02 -2.78
CA PHE A 46 -6.23 -7.01 -1.61
C PHE A 46 -7.60 -6.39 -1.91
N PRO A 47 -8.38 -6.94 -2.87
CA PRO A 47 -9.71 -6.43 -3.17
C PRO A 47 -10.66 -6.62 -1.97
N PRO A 48 -11.52 -5.63 -1.65
CA PRO A 48 -11.88 -4.47 -2.46
C PRO A 48 -11.07 -3.18 -2.16
N TYR A 49 -10.01 -3.24 -1.34
CA TYR A 49 -9.28 -2.07 -0.88
C TYR A 49 -8.27 -1.56 -1.91
N GLU A 50 -7.37 -2.43 -2.37
CA GLU A 50 -6.38 -2.12 -3.40
C GLU A 50 -6.09 -3.36 -4.26
N TYR A 51 -6.25 -3.20 -5.57
CA TYR A 51 -6.01 -4.30 -6.52
C TYR A 51 -5.75 -3.78 -7.92
N LYS A 52 -5.29 -4.67 -8.79
CA LYS A 52 -5.03 -4.37 -10.20
C LYS A 52 -6.09 -4.95 -11.12
N GLU A 53 -6.53 -4.14 -12.09
CA GLU A 53 -7.19 -4.60 -13.31
C GLU A 53 -6.39 -4.13 -14.52
N GLY A 54 -5.68 -5.05 -15.16
CA GLY A 54 -4.73 -4.72 -16.23
C GLY A 54 -3.60 -3.82 -15.72
N GLN A 55 -3.54 -2.58 -16.22
CA GLN A 55 -2.55 -1.59 -15.80
C GLN A 55 -3.09 -0.60 -14.75
N ASN A 56 -4.36 -0.70 -14.39
CA ASN A 56 -4.99 0.24 -13.49
C ASN A 56 -4.98 -0.29 -12.05
N PHE A 57 -4.73 0.62 -11.11
CA PHE A 57 -4.94 0.39 -9.69
C PHE A 57 -6.35 0.84 -9.33
N LEU A 58 -7.08 0.01 -8.61
CA LEU A 58 -8.47 0.22 -8.23
C LEU A 58 -8.68 -0.14 -6.76
N GLY A 59 -9.78 0.30 -6.18
CA GLY A 59 -10.18 -0.04 -4.82
C GLY A 59 -10.42 1.17 -3.94
N ILE A 60 -10.91 0.91 -2.74
CA ILE A 60 -11.29 1.93 -1.75
C ILE A 60 -10.08 2.80 -1.40
N ASP A 61 -8.94 2.17 -1.07
CA ASP A 61 -7.72 2.87 -0.70
C ASP A 61 -7.21 3.73 -1.85
N ILE A 62 -7.23 3.19 -3.08
CA ILE A 62 -6.78 3.89 -4.27
C ILE A 62 -7.62 5.15 -4.54
N GLU A 63 -8.95 5.10 -4.37
CA GLU A 63 -9.79 6.29 -4.55
C GLU A 63 -9.53 7.34 -3.47
N ILE A 64 -9.35 6.92 -2.21
CA ILE A 64 -9.04 7.85 -1.12
C ILE A 64 -7.69 8.52 -1.35
N VAL A 65 -6.63 7.75 -1.66
CA VAL A 65 -5.30 8.32 -1.89
C VAL A 65 -5.23 9.17 -3.15
N SER A 66 -6.03 8.88 -4.18
CA SER A 66 -6.18 9.76 -5.35
C SER A 66 -6.74 11.11 -4.95
N THR A 67 -7.77 11.14 -4.09
CA THR A 67 -8.34 12.38 -3.55
C THR A 67 -7.32 13.15 -2.70
N ILE A 68 -6.51 12.44 -1.91
CA ILE A 68 -5.42 13.05 -1.12
C ILE A 68 -4.39 13.69 -2.07
N ALA A 69 -3.95 12.98 -3.10
CA ALA A 69 -2.98 13.48 -4.06
C ALA A 69 -3.49 14.76 -4.78
N GLU A 70 -4.76 14.76 -5.21
CA GLU A 70 -5.41 15.93 -5.80
C GLU A 70 -5.42 17.14 -4.85
N LYS A 71 -5.77 16.93 -3.57
CA LYS A 71 -5.77 17.99 -2.56
C LYS A 71 -4.37 18.52 -2.26
N LEU A 72 -3.33 17.68 -2.39
CA LEU A 72 -1.94 18.09 -2.28
C LEU A 72 -1.41 18.78 -3.56
N GLY A 73 -2.16 18.79 -4.66
CA GLY A 73 -1.71 19.30 -5.95
C GLY A 73 -0.60 18.45 -6.58
N LYS A 74 -0.52 17.16 -6.23
CA LYS A 74 0.51 16.21 -6.68
C LYS A 74 -0.06 15.13 -7.59
N GLN A 75 0.80 14.53 -8.39
CA GLN A 75 0.45 13.35 -9.18
C GLN A 75 0.62 12.08 -8.33
N LEU A 76 -0.44 11.27 -8.20
CA LEU A 76 -0.34 9.96 -7.55
C LEU A 76 0.62 9.04 -8.33
N ASP A 77 1.58 8.45 -7.61
CA ASP A 77 2.49 7.42 -8.10
C ASP A 77 2.39 6.20 -7.16
N VAL A 78 1.81 5.11 -7.66
CA VAL A 78 1.56 3.91 -6.85
C VAL A 78 2.76 2.98 -6.90
N LEU A 79 3.36 2.72 -5.75
CA LEU A 79 4.44 1.77 -5.54
C LEU A 79 3.86 0.44 -5.03
N ASP A 80 3.64 -0.50 -5.95
CA ASP A 80 3.11 -1.83 -5.64
C ASP A 80 4.23 -2.78 -5.20
N ILE A 81 4.18 -3.23 -3.95
CA ILE A 81 5.20 -4.06 -3.28
C ILE A 81 4.54 -5.07 -2.33
N ALA A 82 5.31 -6.01 -1.79
CA ALA A 82 4.82 -6.93 -0.78
C ALA A 82 4.36 -6.16 0.49
N PHE A 83 3.31 -6.64 1.15
CA PHE A 83 2.67 -5.96 2.29
C PHE A 83 3.67 -5.65 3.42
N ASP A 84 4.50 -6.62 3.79
CA ASP A 84 5.53 -6.47 4.83
C ASP A 84 6.61 -5.43 4.50
N SER A 85 6.70 -5.01 3.25
CA SER A 85 7.62 -3.97 2.76
C SER A 85 7.01 -2.56 2.77
N VAL A 86 5.70 -2.39 3.02
CA VAL A 86 5.01 -1.09 2.96
C VAL A 86 5.54 -0.14 4.04
N ILE A 87 5.54 -0.55 5.32
CA ILE A 87 6.09 0.28 6.41
C ILE A 87 7.58 0.60 6.20
N PRO A 88 8.45 -0.36 5.84
CA PRO A 88 9.83 -0.06 5.45
C PRO A 88 9.97 0.98 4.33
N ALA A 89 9.12 0.96 3.32
CA ALA A 89 9.13 1.95 2.25
C ALA A 89 8.80 3.36 2.76
N VAL A 90 7.81 3.48 3.66
CA VAL A 90 7.42 4.76 4.29
C VAL A 90 8.55 5.27 5.22
N THR A 91 9.09 4.43 6.08
CA THR A 91 10.11 4.83 7.04
C THR A 91 11.41 5.27 6.38
N SER A 92 11.80 4.60 5.28
CA SER A 92 12.98 4.97 4.49
C SER A 92 12.78 6.20 3.61
N GLY A 93 11.54 6.67 3.42
CA GLY A 93 11.21 7.77 2.51
C GLY A 93 11.17 7.36 1.04
N LYS A 94 11.11 6.05 0.74
CA LYS A 94 10.86 5.54 -0.61
C LYS A 94 9.41 5.76 -1.05
N ALA A 95 8.49 5.83 -0.08
CA ALA A 95 7.12 6.26 -0.27
C ALA A 95 6.79 7.36 0.74
N ASP A 96 5.90 8.28 0.35
CA ASP A 96 5.39 9.34 1.22
C ASP A 96 4.37 8.81 2.21
N MET A 97 3.60 7.79 1.79
CA MET A 97 2.51 7.19 2.56
C MET A 97 2.35 5.70 2.23
N GLY A 98 1.85 4.91 3.17
CA GLY A 98 1.39 3.54 2.98
C GLY A 98 -0.14 3.47 2.99
N ALA A 99 -0.72 2.81 1.99
CA ALA A 99 -2.15 2.55 1.85
C ALA A 99 -2.32 1.09 1.38
N ALA A 100 -2.70 0.21 2.29
CA ALA A 100 -2.70 -1.24 2.04
C ALA A 100 -3.65 -1.98 3.01
N GLY A 101 -4.88 -1.48 3.25
CA GLY A 101 -5.77 -2.06 4.25
C GLY A 101 -5.08 -2.22 5.61
N MET A 102 -4.33 -1.19 6.04
CA MET A 102 -3.38 -1.37 7.14
C MET A 102 -4.03 -1.11 8.50
N THR A 103 -4.09 -2.15 9.31
CA THR A 103 -4.56 -2.10 10.69
C THR A 103 -3.65 -1.29 11.58
N ILE A 104 -4.23 -0.44 12.42
CA ILE A 104 -3.53 0.30 13.47
C ILE A 104 -3.14 -0.68 14.57
N THR A 105 -1.83 -0.86 14.80
CA THR A 105 -1.32 -1.63 15.95
C THR A 105 -0.28 -0.85 16.73
N GLU A 106 -0.10 -1.18 18.02
CA GLU A 106 0.91 -0.52 18.86
C GLU A 106 2.34 -0.77 18.35
N ASP A 107 2.59 -1.93 17.74
CA ASP A 107 3.91 -2.24 17.16
C ASP A 107 4.18 -1.39 15.90
N ARG A 108 3.21 -1.27 15.01
CA ARG A 108 3.33 -0.43 13.82
C ARG A 108 3.50 1.05 14.18
N LYS A 109 2.81 1.53 15.23
CA LYS A 109 2.95 2.90 15.77
C LYS A 109 4.36 3.23 16.27
N LYS A 110 5.18 2.24 16.59
CA LYS A 110 6.59 2.49 16.93
C LYS A 110 7.38 3.02 15.75
N SER A 111 7.00 2.65 14.53
CA SER A 111 7.72 2.94 13.28
C SER A 111 7.09 4.05 12.43
N VAL A 112 5.76 4.16 12.44
CA VAL A 112 4.98 5.12 11.64
C VAL A 112 3.94 5.81 12.49
N ASP A 113 3.43 6.94 12.01
CA ASP A 113 2.20 7.55 12.49
C ASP A 113 1.04 7.11 11.60
N PHE A 114 -0.15 7.02 12.17
CA PHE A 114 -1.36 6.63 11.44
C PHE A 114 -2.32 7.81 11.32
N SER A 115 -3.01 7.88 10.19
CA SER A 115 -4.18 8.74 10.04
C SER A 115 -5.30 8.35 11.01
N ILE A 116 -6.36 9.16 11.09
CA ILE A 116 -7.62 8.69 11.63
C ILE A 116 -8.13 7.50 10.81
N PRO A 117 -8.87 6.55 11.43
CA PRO A 117 -9.37 5.38 10.71
C PRO A 117 -10.44 5.76 9.69
N TYR A 118 -10.40 5.10 8.52
CA TYR A 118 -11.40 5.29 7.47
C TYR A 118 -12.38 4.13 7.35
N THR A 119 -12.06 2.97 7.93
CA THR A 119 -12.95 1.78 7.95
C THR A 119 -12.63 0.86 9.12
N LYS A 120 -13.62 0.02 9.47
CA LYS A 120 -13.43 -1.15 10.32
C LYS A 120 -13.25 -2.37 9.45
N ALA A 121 -12.54 -3.37 9.97
CA ALA A 121 -12.33 -4.67 9.40
C ALA A 121 -12.42 -5.74 10.48
N VAL A 122 -12.54 -6.98 10.07
CA VAL A 122 -12.63 -8.13 10.98
C VAL A 122 -11.80 -9.26 10.40
N GLN A 123 -10.95 -9.89 11.21
CA GLN A 123 -10.24 -11.10 10.78
C GLN A 123 -11.22 -12.27 10.71
N MET A 124 -11.23 -12.97 9.58
CA MET A 124 -12.11 -14.09 9.26
C MET A 124 -11.31 -15.34 8.93
N ILE A 125 -11.92 -16.49 9.16
CA ILE A 125 -11.34 -17.80 8.86
C ILE A 125 -12.03 -18.35 7.60
N ILE A 126 -11.24 -18.75 6.60
CA ILE A 126 -11.70 -19.46 5.41
C ILE A 126 -11.33 -20.93 5.55
N VAL A 127 -12.28 -21.80 5.31
CA VAL A 127 -12.12 -23.27 5.35
C VAL A 127 -12.73 -23.91 4.10
N THR A 128 -12.42 -25.18 3.85
CA THR A 128 -13.17 -25.97 2.87
C THR A 128 -14.61 -26.23 3.37
N GLU A 129 -15.57 -26.40 2.45
CA GLU A 129 -16.98 -26.66 2.80
C GLU A 129 -17.18 -27.87 3.71
N GLY A 130 -16.33 -28.89 3.60
CA GLY A 130 -16.35 -30.10 4.44
C GLY A 130 -15.47 -30.05 5.69
N SER A 131 -14.89 -28.89 6.03
CA SER A 131 -14.00 -28.76 7.19
C SER A 131 -14.73 -29.02 8.50
N ALA A 132 -14.02 -29.66 9.44
CA ALA A 132 -14.47 -29.81 10.84
C ALA A 132 -14.18 -28.57 11.68
N ILE A 133 -13.40 -27.61 11.20
CA ILE A 133 -13.14 -26.33 11.88
C ILE A 133 -14.41 -25.49 11.83
N ALA A 134 -14.93 -25.11 12.98
CA ALA A 134 -16.15 -24.33 13.14
C ALA A 134 -15.93 -23.00 13.89
N SER A 135 -14.81 -22.85 14.61
CA SER A 135 -14.46 -21.67 15.39
C SER A 135 -12.96 -21.45 15.48
N VAL A 136 -12.55 -20.35 16.09
CA VAL A 136 -11.14 -20.03 16.41
C VAL A 136 -10.53 -21.11 17.31
N ASP A 137 -11.29 -21.65 18.26
CA ASP A 137 -10.81 -22.67 19.22
C ASP A 137 -10.34 -23.96 18.52
N ASP A 138 -10.84 -24.24 17.32
CA ASP A 138 -10.48 -25.43 16.54
C ASP A 138 -9.13 -25.29 15.80
N LEU A 139 -8.49 -24.13 15.86
CA LEU A 139 -7.25 -23.85 15.11
C LEU A 139 -6.00 -24.42 15.80
N ALA A 140 -6.09 -24.83 17.06
CA ALA A 140 -4.95 -25.42 17.77
C ALA A 140 -4.39 -26.65 17.04
N GLY A 141 -3.09 -26.61 16.70
CA GLY A 141 -2.39 -27.68 15.98
C GLY A 141 -2.75 -27.80 14.49
N LYS A 142 -3.48 -26.82 13.92
CA LYS A 142 -3.80 -26.75 12.49
C LYS A 142 -2.73 -26.00 11.73
N LYS A 143 -2.59 -26.30 10.45
CA LYS A 143 -1.78 -25.51 9.52
C LYS A 143 -2.58 -24.32 9.01
N ILE A 144 -2.20 -23.13 9.44
CA ILE A 144 -2.92 -21.90 9.18
C ILE A 144 -2.18 -21.12 8.09
N GLY A 145 -2.85 -20.89 6.96
CA GLY A 145 -2.33 -20.03 5.91
C GLY A 145 -2.65 -18.57 6.21
N VAL A 146 -1.65 -17.71 6.12
CA VAL A 146 -1.74 -16.27 6.38
C VAL A 146 -0.97 -15.48 5.33
N GLN A 147 -1.30 -14.21 5.14
CA GLN A 147 -0.44 -13.31 4.37
C GLN A 147 0.64 -12.75 5.28
N GLN A 148 1.89 -12.84 4.83
CA GLN A 148 3.06 -12.45 5.62
C GLN A 148 2.99 -11.00 6.11
N GLY A 149 3.17 -10.78 7.42
CA GLY A 149 3.25 -9.47 8.07
C GLY A 149 1.90 -8.80 8.32
N THR A 150 0.77 -9.43 7.97
CA THR A 150 -0.57 -8.95 8.32
C THR A 150 -0.87 -9.18 9.81
N THR A 151 -1.94 -8.58 10.31
CA THR A 151 -2.42 -8.84 11.68
C THR A 151 -2.92 -10.27 11.84
N GLY A 152 -3.50 -10.87 10.80
CA GLY A 152 -3.84 -12.29 10.80
C GLY A 152 -2.64 -13.20 11.02
N ASP A 153 -1.48 -12.88 10.39
CA ASP A 153 -0.22 -13.59 10.65
C ASP A 153 0.25 -13.41 12.10
N LEU A 154 0.24 -12.17 12.60
CA LEU A 154 0.70 -11.88 13.96
C LEU A 154 -0.17 -12.56 15.01
N TYR A 155 -1.50 -12.41 14.94
CA TYR A 155 -2.42 -13.02 15.91
C TYR A 155 -2.36 -14.54 15.89
N CYS A 156 -2.38 -15.15 14.69
CA CYS A 156 -2.28 -16.61 14.59
C CYS A 156 -0.94 -17.14 15.08
N THR A 157 0.16 -16.41 14.87
CA THR A 157 1.47 -16.77 15.39
C THR A 157 1.50 -16.74 16.92
N ASP A 158 0.94 -15.67 17.51
CA ASP A 158 0.90 -15.50 18.96
C ASP A 158 -0.01 -16.55 19.64
N ASP A 159 -1.17 -16.86 19.04
CA ASP A 159 -2.16 -17.76 19.65
C ASP A 159 -1.87 -19.24 19.38
N PHE A 160 -1.31 -19.60 18.22
CA PHE A 160 -1.18 -20.98 17.78
C PHE A 160 0.25 -21.45 17.51
N GLY A 161 1.24 -20.58 17.59
CA GLY A 161 2.66 -20.88 17.40
C GLY A 161 3.16 -20.77 15.95
N GLU A 162 4.42 -20.38 15.82
CA GLU A 162 5.13 -20.19 14.55
C GLU A 162 5.14 -21.44 13.65
N GLU A 163 5.25 -22.61 14.25
CA GLU A 163 5.32 -23.91 13.55
C GLU A 163 4.04 -24.28 12.80
N ASN A 164 2.92 -23.64 13.14
CA ASN A 164 1.62 -23.86 12.53
C ASN A 164 1.35 -22.89 11.36
N MET A 165 2.18 -21.87 11.19
CA MET A 165 1.98 -20.83 10.17
C MET A 165 2.54 -21.25 8.81
N VAL A 166 1.73 -21.04 7.77
CA VAL A 166 2.14 -21.12 6.37
C VAL A 166 1.93 -19.75 5.72
N ARG A 167 3.04 -19.02 5.53
CA ARG A 167 3.02 -17.64 5.06
C ARG A 167 3.05 -17.56 3.55
N TYR A 168 2.19 -16.74 3.00
CA TYR A 168 2.11 -16.41 1.58
C TYR A 168 2.40 -14.93 1.37
N SER A 169 3.02 -14.58 0.25
CA SER A 169 3.16 -13.17 -0.15
C SER A 169 1.82 -12.54 -0.53
N LYS A 170 0.89 -13.38 -1.02
CA LYS A 170 -0.49 -13.02 -1.39
C LYS A 170 -1.42 -14.07 -0.81
N ILE A 171 -2.52 -13.64 -0.21
CA ILE A 171 -3.47 -14.60 0.38
C ILE A 171 -4.08 -15.56 -0.66
N ALA A 172 -4.26 -15.08 -1.89
CA ALA A 172 -4.78 -15.88 -2.99
C ALA A 172 -3.95 -17.12 -3.30
N ASP A 173 -2.63 -17.09 -3.05
CA ASP A 173 -1.72 -18.23 -3.26
C ASP A 173 -1.99 -19.38 -2.27
N GLY A 174 -2.66 -19.11 -1.14
CA GLY A 174 -3.07 -20.11 -0.16
C GLY A 174 -4.36 -20.86 -0.52
N VAL A 175 -5.13 -20.39 -1.50
CA VAL A 175 -6.43 -20.98 -1.85
C VAL A 175 -6.28 -22.41 -2.39
N LEU A 176 -5.35 -22.64 -3.30
CA LEU A 176 -5.12 -23.97 -3.86
C LEU A 176 -4.55 -24.94 -2.82
N PRO A 177 -3.54 -24.57 -2.01
CA PRO A 177 -3.12 -25.36 -0.83
C PRO A 177 -4.26 -25.72 0.13
N LEU A 178 -5.16 -24.78 0.43
CA LEU A 178 -6.35 -25.04 1.26
C LEU A 178 -7.25 -26.12 0.63
N LYS A 179 -7.60 -25.96 -0.64
CA LYS A 179 -8.46 -26.92 -1.38
C LYS A 179 -7.85 -28.31 -1.49
N ASN A 180 -6.50 -28.39 -1.51
CA ASN A 180 -5.76 -29.66 -1.58
C ASN A 180 -5.43 -30.25 -0.20
N GLY A 181 -5.86 -29.64 0.91
CA GLY A 181 -5.59 -30.12 2.27
C GLY A 181 -4.12 -30.00 2.70
N GLN A 182 -3.35 -29.13 2.07
CA GLN A 182 -1.96 -28.83 2.47
C GLN A 182 -1.91 -27.88 3.67
N ILE A 183 -2.95 -27.04 3.79
CA ILE A 183 -3.27 -26.24 4.97
C ILE A 183 -4.73 -26.50 5.37
N ASP A 184 -5.08 -26.24 6.62
CA ASP A 184 -6.39 -26.51 7.17
C ASP A 184 -7.36 -25.32 7.04
N CYS A 185 -6.84 -24.10 7.08
CA CYS A 185 -7.60 -22.85 6.92
C CYS A 185 -6.72 -21.71 6.39
N LEU A 186 -7.38 -20.60 6.01
CA LEU A 186 -6.76 -19.29 5.77
C LEU A 186 -7.35 -18.28 6.76
N VAL A 187 -6.54 -17.33 7.22
CA VAL A 187 -6.99 -16.21 8.04
C VAL A 187 -6.66 -14.91 7.33
N ILE A 188 -7.68 -14.08 7.12
CA ILE A 188 -7.59 -12.80 6.43
C ILE A 188 -8.82 -11.93 6.75
N ASP A 189 -8.76 -10.66 6.43
CA ASP A 189 -9.82 -9.68 6.65
C ASP A 189 -11.11 -10.01 5.88
N ASP A 190 -12.25 -9.63 6.47
CA ASP A 190 -13.61 -10.04 6.07
C ASP A 190 -13.95 -9.77 4.61
N GLN A 191 -13.74 -8.53 4.14
CA GLN A 191 -14.09 -8.18 2.76
C GLN A 191 -13.21 -8.92 1.75
N VAL A 192 -11.96 -9.17 2.09
CA VAL A 192 -11.04 -9.97 1.27
C VAL A 192 -11.42 -11.44 1.32
N ALA A 193 -11.76 -11.97 2.50
CA ALA A 193 -12.25 -13.33 2.65
C ALA A 193 -13.52 -13.59 1.82
N ILE A 194 -14.48 -12.66 1.87
CA ILE A 194 -15.70 -12.70 1.05
C ILE A 194 -15.34 -12.72 -0.44
N ASN A 195 -14.44 -11.85 -0.89
CA ASN A 195 -14.00 -11.80 -2.28
C ASN A 195 -13.32 -13.12 -2.71
N VAL A 196 -12.45 -13.66 -1.86
CA VAL A 196 -11.79 -14.97 -2.11
C VAL A 196 -12.81 -16.08 -2.26
N VAL A 197 -13.79 -16.17 -1.37
CA VAL A 197 -14.83 -17.22 -1.40
C VAL A 197 -15.76 -17.06 -2.61
N GLN A 198 -16.15 -15.84 -2.95
CA GLN A 198 -17.01 -15.58 -4.14
C GLN A 198 -16.34 -16.03 -5.45
N ASN A 199 -15.02 -15.93 -5.53
CA ASN A 199 -14.26 -16.31 -6.72
C ASN A 199 -13.73 -17.76 -6.71
N ASN A 200 -14.00 -18.53 -5.65
CA ASN A 200 -13.47 -19.88 -5.48
C ASN A 200 -14.52 -20.81 -4.87
N SER A 201 -15.04 -21.76 -5.65
CA SER A 201 -15.98 -22.77 -5.15
C SER A 201 -15.30 -23.77 -4.19
N GLY A 202 -16.07 -24.39 -3.29
CA GLY A 202 -15.63 -25.45 -2.38
C GLY A 202 -14.94 -24.95 -1.12
N ILE A 203 -14.94 -23.63 -0.89
CA ILE A 203 -14.47 -22.99 0.34
C ILE A 203 -15.55 -22.03 0.86
N LYS A 204 -15.51 -21.73 2.15
CA LYS A 204 -16.44 -20.83 2.83
C LYS A 204 -15.73 -20.06 3.96
N THR A 205 -16.27 -18.92 4.33
CA THR A 205 -15.92 -18.22 5.58
C THR A 205 -16.66 -18.86 6.76
N LEU A 206 -16.06 -18.81 7.94
CA LEU A 206 -16.79 -19.04 9.19
C LEU A 206 -17.57 -17.77 9.55
N GLU A 207 -18.67 -17.94 10.30
CA GLU A 207 -19.49 -16.80 10.77
C GLU A 207 -18.86 -16.05 11.94
N THR A 208 -17.94 -16.71 12.67
CA THR A 208 -17.30 -16.16 13.87
C THR A 208 -16.12 -15.28 13.46
N ALA A 209 -16.14 -14.02 13.87
CA ALA A 209 -15.02 -13.11 13.78
C ALA A 209 -13.86 -13.56 14.68
N TYR A 210 -12.61 -13.43 14.20
CA TYR A 210 -11.42 -13.70 15.01
C TYR A 210 -10.97 -12.44 15.78
N ALA A 211 -10.87 -11.29 15.11
CA ALA A 211 -10.50 -10.01 15.72
C ALA A 211 -11.16 -8.84 14.98
N GLU A 212 -11.51 -7.79 15.73
CA GLU A 212 -11.98 -6.51 15.16
C GLU A 212 -10.82 -5.54 15.02
N GLU A 213 -10.78 -4.78 13.93
CA GLU A 213 -9.68 -3.91 13.55
C GLU A 213 -10.16 -2.60 12.94
N GLU A 214 -9.24 -1.63 12.83
CA GLU A 214 -9.47 -0.36 12.16
C GLU A 214 -8.33 -0.08 11.19
N TYR A 215 -8.67 0.26 9.92
CA TYR A 215 -7.68 0.62 8.90
C TYR A 215 -7.42 2.10 8.85
N ALA A 216 -6.13 2.44 8.70
CA ALA A 216 -5.65 3.79 8.51
C ALA A 216 -4.43 3.82 7.58
N PHE A 217 -4.09 5.01 7.09
CA PHE A 217 -2.91 5.21 6.26
C PHE A 217 -1.67 5.41 7.12
N ALA A 218 -0.58 4.76 6.75
CA ALA A 218 0.70 4.87 7.43
C ALA A 218 1.51 6.04 6.87
N ILE A 219 2.00 6.91 7.74
CA ILE A 219 2.77 8.11 7.40
C ILE A 219 4.08 8.07 8.16
N LYS A 220 5.15 8.57 7.55
CA LYS A 220 6.46 8.62 8.21
C LYS A 220 6.36 9.34 9.54
N LYS A 221 6.90 8.73 10.58
CA LYS A 221 6.82 9.24 11.95
C LYS A 221 7.37 10.67 12.05
N GLY A 222 6.54 11.54 12.66
CA GLY A 222 6.83 12.95 12.83
C GLY A 222 6.54 13.84 11.62
N ASN A 223 6.01 13.31 10.51
CA ASN A 223 5.55 14.12 9.39
C ASN A 223 4.12 14.64 9.64
N GLN A 224 4.00 15.56 10.61
CA GLN A 224 2.73 16.10 11.06
C GLN A 224 1.99 16.86 9.96
N GLU A 225 2.71 17.56 9.08
CA GLU A 225 2.10 18.32 8.00
C GLU A 225 1.30 17.41 7.04
N LEU A 226 1.90 16.29 6.62
CA LEU A 226 1.20 15.32 5.78
C LEU A 226 0.06 14.62 6.54
N LEU A 227 0.29 14.25 7.80
CA LEU A 227 -0.71 13.62 8.64
C LEU A 227 -1.96 14.49 8.79
N ASP A 228 -1.79 15.79 9.04
CA ASP A 228 -2.90 16.74 9.18
C ASP A 228 -3.69 16.87 7.88
N LYS A 229 -3.00 16.92 6.72
CA LYS A 229 -3.64 16.99 5.40
C LYS A 229 -4.41 15.71 5.07
N VAL A 230 -3.86 14.55 5.36
CA VAL A 230 -4.53 13.26 5.16
C VAL A 230 -5.78 13.18 6.04
N ASN A 231 -5.68 13.57 7.31
CA ASN A 231 -6.81 13.59 8.24
C ASN A 231 -7.90 14.59 7.82
N GLU A 232 -7.52 15.77 7.29
CA GLU A 232 -8.46 16.75 6.73
C GLU A 232 -9.27 16.11 5.58
N VAL A 233 -8.63 15.41 4.66
CA VAL A 233 -9.32 14.75 3.53
C VAL A 233 -10.23 13.63 4.01
N ILE A 234 -9.77 12.76 4.93
CA ILE A 234 -10.60 11.68 5.47
C ILE A 234 -11.84 12.26 6.16
N ASN A 235 -11.68 13.28 7.00
CA ASN A 235 -12.80 13.96 7.65
C ASN A 235 -13.78 14.58 6.63
N GLU A 236 -13.29 15.20 5.56
CA GLU A 236 -14.12 15.73 4.48
C GLU A 236 -14.92 14.60 3.80
N LEU A 237 -14.27 13.50 3.43
CA LEU A 237 -14.91 12.34 2.81
C LEU A 237 -15.97 11.72 3.72
N GLN A 238 -15.71 11.64 5.03
CA GLN A 238 -16.66 11.13 6.02
C GLN A 238 -17.86 12.06 6.18
N SER A 239 -17.62 13.36 6.41
CA SER A 239 -18.67 14.34 6.71
C SER A 239 -19.59 14.63 5.53
N THR A 240 -19.09 14.51 4.30
CA THR A 240 -19.86 14.68 3.06
C THR A 240 -20.57 13.42 2.61
N GLY A 241 -20.34 12.26 3.24
CA GLY A 241 -20.86 10.96 2.80
C GLY A 241 -20.08 10.34 1.62
N LYS A 242 -19.07 11.04 1.09
CA LYS A 242 -18.30 10.58 -0.06
C LYS A 242 -17.56 9.26 0.22
N LEU A 243 -17.07 9.07 1.45
CA LEU A 243 -16.43 7.82 1.84
C LEU A 243 -17.39 6.63 1.74
N ALA A 244 -18.66 6.83 2.13
CA ALA A 244 -19.68 5.78 1.98
C ALA A 244 -19.97 5.48 0.50
N GLU A 245 -20.01 6.50 -0.36
CA GLU A 245 -20.16 6.33 -1.81
C GLU A 245 -18.98 5.54 -2.42
N ILE A 246 -17.74 5.87 -2.02
CA ILE A 246 -16.54 5.13 -2.45
C ILE A 246 -16.66 3.66 -2.05
N LYS A 247 -16.95 3.37 -0.78
CA LYS A 247 -17.11 1.99 -0.30
C LYS A 247 -18.19 1.22 -1.06
N ALA A 248 -19.35 1.85 -1.30
CA ALA A 248 -20.48 1.22 -2.00
C ALA A 248 -20.18 0.83 -3.46
N LYS A 249 -19.14 1.37 -4.08
CA LYS A 249 -18.70 0.94 -5.43
C LYS A 249 -18.04 -0.44 -5.40
N TYR A 250 -17.39 -0.80 -4.31
CA TYR A 250 -16.51 -1.97 -4.20
C TYR A 250 -17.04 -3.04 -3.25
N ILE A 251 -17.80 -2.67 -2.22
CA ILE A 251 -18.45 -3.59 -1.27
C ILE A 251 -19.91 -3.74 -1.67
N LYS A 252 -20.31 -4.97 -2.00
CA LYS A 252 -21.68 -5.34 -2.44
C LYS A 252 -22.40 -6.12 -1.37
#